data_0b61ad9cb14967e9c8fbe767478d8c49
#
_entry.id   0b61ad9cb14967e9c8fbe767478d8c49
#
_cell.length_a   1.000
_cell.length_b   1.000
_cell.length_c   1.000
_cell.angle_alpha   90.00
_cell.angle_beta   90.00
_cell.angle_gamma   90.00
#
_symmetry.space_group_name_H-M   'P 1'
#
loop_
_entity.id
_entity.type
_entity.pdbx_description
1 polymer ?
#
loop_
_entity_poly.entity_id
_entity_poly.type
_entity_poly.pdbx_seq_one_letter_code
_entity_poly.pdbx_strand_id
1 'polypeptide(L)'
;MNRAPGPYDFLPSVPSFQASSHDVAEGEMLAMPHVSGILGAGGEDVSPHLSWSGSPDGIQSYAVTCFDPDAPTGSGFWHWVVYDIPTTVTELANGSGAQDGSGLPDGAKQLKNDAGLVGYLGAAPPPGHGPHRYMFAIHALNVENLPINEEVSAAICGFNMFGTTIGRALIVPIYEQT
;
A
#
# COMPACT_ATOMS: atom_id res chain seq x y z
N MET A 1 -23.53 0.54 7.47
CA MET A 1 -23.10 1.58 6.50
C MET A 1 -22.82 0.93 5.16
N ASN A 2 -23.19 1.60 4.05
CA ASN A 2 -22.71 1.17 2.73
C ASN A 2 -21.22 1.49 2.67
N ARG A 3 -20.37 0.47 2.56
CA ARG A 3 -18.93 0.67 2.38
C ARG A 3 -18.64 1.20 0.98
N ALA A 4 -17.64 2.08 0.85
CA ALA A 4 -17.14 2.48 -0.44
C ALA A 4 -16.64 1.25 -1.22
N PRO A 5 -16.86 1.18 -2.54
CA PRO A 5 -16.29 0.09 -3.34
C PRO A 5 -14.75 0.15 -3.29
N GLY A 6 -14.10 -0.99 -3.51
CA GLY A 6 -12.65 -1.04 -3.61
C GLY A 6 -12.16 -0.30 -4.86
N PRO A 7 -11.01 0.39 -4.82
CA PRO A 7 -10.50 1.11 -5.99
C PRO A 7 -10.23 0.16 -7.17
N TYR A 8 -9.89 -1.09 -6.89
CA TYR A 8 -9.56 -2.10 -7.89
C TYR A 8 -10.78 -2.72 -8.57
N ASP A 9 -12.01 -2.47 -8.06
CA ASP A 9 -13.27 -2.92 -8.67
C ASP A 9 -13.57 -2.17 -9.99
N PHE A 10 -12.97 -1.00 -10.18
CA PHE A 10 -13.15 -0.13 -11.36
C PHE A 10 -11.96 -0.14 -12.32
N LEU A 11 -10.87 -0.79 -11.94
CA LEU A 11 -9.70 -0.93 -12.80
C LEU A 11 -9.83 -2.19 -13.69
N PRO A 12 -9.08 -2.25 -14.81
CA PRO A 12 -9.02 -3.47 -15.62
C PRO A 12 -8.66 -4.68 -14.77
N SER A 13 -9.38 -5.77 -15.00
CA SER A 13 -9.08 -7.05 -14.38
C SER A 13 -7.72 -7.55 -14.86
N VAL A 14 -6.87 -7.93 -13.93
CA VAL A 14 -5.55 -8.53 -14.19
C VAL A 14 -5.41 -9.83 -13.40
N PRO A 15 -4.55 -10.77 -13.82
CA PRO A 15 -4.27 -11.97 -13.05
C PRO A 15 -3.92 -11.66 -11.60
N SER A 16 -4.46 -12.44 -10.67
CA SER A 16 -4.05 -12.39 -9.26
C SER A 16 -2.88 -13.33 -9.01
N PHE A 17 -2.01 -12.96 -8.08
CA PHE A 17 -0.94 -13.78 -7.56
C PHE A 17 -0.99 -13.78 -6.02
N GLN A 18 -0.07 -14.50 -5.36
CA GLN A 18 -0.14 -14.63 -3.91
C GLN A 18 0.58 -13.48 -3.21
N ALA A 19 -0.08 -12.92 -2.19
CA ALA A 19 0.52 -12.07 -1.18
C ALA A 19 0.39 -12.74 0.19
N SER A 20 1.39 -12.54 1.04
CA SER A 20 1.40 -13.02 2.43
C SER A 20 2.12 -12.03 3.33
N SER A 21 1.88 -12.14 4.63
CA SER A 21 2.52 -11.32 5.63
C SER A 21 2.64 -12.09 6.95
N HIS A 22 3.65 -11.74 7.76
CA HIS A 22 3.76 -12.20 9.15
C HIS A 22 3.02 -11.27 10.11
N ASP A 23 2.69 -10.07 9.67
CA ASP A 23 2.19 -8.99 10.53
C ASP A 23 0.71 -8.69 10.32
N VAL A 24 0.19 -8.95 9.12
CA VAL A 24 -1.19 -8.62 8.74
C VAL A 24 -1.85 -9.78 7.99
N ALA A 25 -3.17 -9.91 8.14
CA ALA A 25 -3.95 -10.92 7.45
C ALA A 25 -5.27 -10.33 6.94
N GLU A 26 -5.85 -11.00 5.95
CA GLU A 26 -7.12 -10.61 5.34
C GLU A 26 -8.24 -10.51 6.37
N GLY A 27 -8.87 -9.34 6.50
CA GLY A 27 -9.99 -9.09 7.40
C GLY A 27 -9.64 -9.01 8.90
N GLU A 28 -8.38 -9.22 9.28
CA GLU A 28 -7.94 -9.17 10.67
C GLU A 28 -7.58 -7.74 11.10
N MET A 29 -7.66 -7.47 12.40
CA MET A 29 -7.30 -6.17 12.97
C MET A 29 -5.80 -5.92 12.86
N LEU A 30 -5.42 -4.71 12.42
CA LEU A 30 -4.03 -4.26 12.49
C LEU A 30 -3.52 -4.25 13.94
N ALA A 31 -2.32 -4.77 14.13
CA ALA A 31 -1.61 -4.64 15.42
C ALA A 31 -1.10 -3.20 15.62
N MET A 32 -0.92 -2.80 16.87
CA MET A 32 -0.54 -1.43 17.24
C MET A 32 0.71 -0.88 16.55
N PRO A 33 1.77 -1.65 16.26
CA PRO A 33 2.90 -1.12 15.50
C PRO A 33 2.52 -0.51 14.15
N HIS A 34 1.47 -1.04 13.48
CA HIS A 34 1.00 -0.60 12.16
C HIS A 34 -0.06 0.50 12.21
N VAL A 35 -0.42 0.93 13.41
CA VAL A 35 -1.36 2.02 13.67
C VAL A 35 -0.59 3.34 13.75
N SER A 36 -1.25 4.48 13.51
CA SER A 36 -0.56 5.76 13.50
C SER A 36 -0.14 6.22 14.90
N GLY A 37 1.13 6.61 15.02
CA GLY A 37 1.68 7.26 16.20
C GLY A 37 1.43 8.77 16.24
N ILE A 38 1.26 9.40 15.08
CA ILE A 38 1.18 10.87 14.97
C ILE A 38 -0.25 11.42 14.91
N LEU A 39 -1.25 10.58 14.56
CA LEU A 39 -2.65 11.00 14.45
C LEU A 39 -3.49 10.66 15.70
N GLY A 40 -2.84 10.42 16.83
CA GLY A 40 -3.51 10.19 18.11
C GLY A 40 -4.09 8.80 18.30
N ALA A 41 -3.81 7.86 17.40
CA ALA A 41 -4.28 6.46 17.52
C ALA A 41 -3.37 5.60 18.42
N GLY A 42 -2.23 6.11 18.86
CA GLY A 42 -1.34 5.48 19.84
C GLY A 42 -0.45 4.36 19.32
N GLY A 43 -0.27 4.29 17.99
CA GLY A 43 0.59 3.31 17.32
C GLY A 43 2.01 3.81 17.08
N GLU A 44 2.72 3.20 16.11
CA GLU A 44 4.15 3.42 15.88
C GLU A 44 4.49 3.78 14.42
N ASP A 45 3.53 3.80 13.49
CA ASP A 45 3.71 4.05 12.06
C ASP A 45 4.71 3.08 11.38
N VAL A 46 4.84 1.86 11.87
CA VAL A 46 5.71 0.83 11.31
C VAL A 46 4.99 0.11 10.17
N SER A 47 5.54 0.11 8.96
CA SER A 47 4.95 -0.64 7.84
C SER A 47 5.02 -2.15 8.10
N PRO A 48 3.97 -2.92 7.76
CA PRO A 48 3.99 -4.36 7.95
C PRO A 48 4.97 -5.04 6.97
N HIS A 49 5.42 -6.23 7.33
CA HIS A 49 6.06 -7.15 6.40
C HIS A 49 5.06 -7.52 5.30
N LEU A 50 5.53 -7.57 4.06
CA LEU A 50 4.77 -8.05 2.90
C LEU A 50 5.67 -8.96 2.07
N SER A 51 5.15 -10.09 1.62
CA SER A 51 5.84 -10.98 0.68
C SER A 51 4.90 -11.46 -0.41
N TRP A 52 5.43 -11.83 -1.57
CA TRP A 52 4.63 -12.25 -2.72
C TRP A 52 5.32 -13.30 -3.57
N SER A 53 4.50 -14.08 -4.27
CA SER A 53 4.96 -15.16 -5.17
C SER A 53 3.94 -15.46 -6.26
N GLY A 54 4.39 -16.13 -7.33
CA GLY A 54 3.52 -16.54 -8.42
C GLY A 54 3.08 -15.38 -9.33
N SER A 55 3.89 -14.35 -9.44
CA SER A 55 3.66 -13.23 -10.36
C SER A 55 3.63 -13.73 -11.81
N PRO A 56 2.85 -13.06 -12.69
CA PRO A 56 2.78 -13.45 -14.10
C PRO A 56 4.11 -13.25 -14.84
N ASP A 57 4.28 -13.93 -15.96
CA ASP A 57 5.43 -13.72 -16.83
C ASP A 57 5.43 -12.29 -17.43
N GLY A 58 6.63 -11.77 -17.72
CA GLY A 58 6.79 -10.45 -18.36
C GLY A 58 6.87 -9.29 -17.39
N ILE A 59 6.95 -9.56 -16.08
CA ILE A 59 7.20 -8.52 -15.08
C ILE A 59 8.60 -7.90 -15.26
N GLN A 60 8.70 -6.60 -15.02
CA GLN A 60 9.95 -5.85 -15.02
C GLN A 60 10.20 -5.10 -13.72
N SER A 61 9.14 -4.80 -12.95
CA SER A 61 9.23 -4.24 -11.60
C SER A 61 7.96 -4.53 -10.80
N TYR A 62 7.98 -4.18 -9.51
CA TYR A 62 6.79 -4.13 -8.67
C TYR A 62 6.55 -2.73 -8.12
N ALA A 63 5.30 -2.49 -7.72
CA ALA A 63 4.93 -1.40 -6.84
C ALA A 63 4.07 -1.95 -5.69
N VAL A 64 4.18 -1.32 -4.51
CA VAL A 64 3.35 -1.64 -3.34
C VAL A 64 2.62 -0.39 -2.91
N THR A 65 1.33 -0.52 -2.66
CA THR A 65 0.49 0.58 -2.18
C THR A 65 -0.32 0.15 -0.97
N CYS A 66 -0.60 1.10 -0.06
CA CYS A 66 -1.60 0.95 1.00
C CYS A 66 -2.63 2.07 0.86
N PHE A 67 -3.88 1.70 0.66
CA PHE A 67 -4.99 2.63 0.45
C PHE A 67 -6.18 2.31 1.37
N ASP A 68 -6.74 3.36 2.00
CA ASP A 68 -7.96 3.30 2.79
C ASP A 68 -9.13 3.92 2.00
N PRO A 69 -10.04 3.11 1.44
CA PRO A 69 -11.21 3.63 0.73
C PRO A 69 -12.32 4.13 1.66
N ASP A 70 -12.24 3.82 2.95
CA ASP A 70 -13.28 4.14 3.95
C ASP A 70 -12.99 5.46 4.68
N ALA A 71 -11.83 6.07 4.44
CA ALA A 71 -11.47 7.37 5.01
C ALA A 71 -12.49 8.46 4.62
N PRO A 72 -12.92 9.34 5.56
CA PRO A 72 -13.93 10.37 5.31
C PRO A 72 -13.35 11.60 4.58
N THR A 73 -12.65 11.37 3.45
CA THR A 73 -11.94 12.41 2.66
C THR A 73 -12.51 12.45 1.26
N GLY A 74 -13.57 12.03 0.85
CA GLY A 74 -14.11 12.07 -0.52
C GLY A 74 -13.28 11.34 -1.60
N SER A 75 -11.99 11.11 -1.36
CA SER A 75 -11.07 10.39 -2.28
C SER A 75 -10.42 9.17 -1.65
N GLY A 76 -10.79 8.79 -0.42
CA GLY A 76 -10.04 7.81 0.36
C GLY A 76 -8.74 8.41 0.89
N PHE A 77 -7.81 7.56 1.32
CA PHE A 77 -6.53 8.01 1.87
C PHE A 77 -5.40 7.03 1.51
N TRP A 78 -4.33 7.56 0.91
CA TRP A 78 -3.13 6.81 0.60
C TRP A 78 -2.17 6.84 1.78
N HIS A 79 -1.94 5.68 2.38
CA HIS A 79 -1.05 5.49 3.53
C HIS A 79 0.38 5.20 3.13
N TRP A 80 0.61 4.60 1.95
CA TRP A 80 1.95 4.22 1.47
C TRP A 80 1.95 3.97 -0.03
N VAL A 81 3.03 4.38 -0.70
CA VAL A 81 3.30 4.05 -2.11
C VAL A 81 4.79 3.83 -2.27
N VAL A 82 5.18 2.63 -2.69
CA VAL A 82 6.54 2.26 -3.11
C VAL A 82 6.48 1.81 -4.56
N TYR A 83 7.43 2.21 -5.37
CA TYR A 83 7.50 1.88 -6.79
C TYR A 83 8.93 1.62 -7.25
N ASP A 84 9.10 1.14 -8.49
CA ASP A 84 10.37 0.73 -9.07
C ASP A 84 11.10 -0.35 -8.21
N ILE A 85 10.33 -1.26 -7.58
CA ILE A 85 10.89 -2.37 -6.82
C ILE A 85 11.42 -3.42 -7.83
N PRO A 86 12.72 -3.79 -7.77
CA PRO A 86 13.29 -4.78 -8.68
C PRO A 86 12.61 -6.15 -8.61
N THR A 87 12.56 -6.88 -9.72
CA THR A 87 11.92 -8.22 -9.80
C THR A 87 12.60 -9.29 -8.95
N THR A 88 13.85 -9.06 -8.54
CA THR A 88 14.59 -9.92 -7.61
C THR A 88 14.11 -9.82 -6.17
N VAL A 89 13.33 -8.76 -5.86
CA VAL A 89 12.75 -8.53 -4.55
C VAL A 89 11.36 -9.17 -4.52
N THR A 90 11.11 -10.03 -3.54
CA THR A 90 9.83 -10.73 -3.34
C THR A 90 9.24 -10.48 -1.96
N GLU A 91 9.83 -9.56 -1.20
CA GLU A 91 9.33 -9.14 0.10
C GLU A 91 9.79 -7.72 0.45
N LEU A 92 9.01 -7.04 1.27
CA LEU A 92 9.38 -5.85 2.02
C LEU A 92 9.34 -6.22 3.51
N ALA A 93 10.45 -6.05 4.19
CA ALA A 93 10.55 -6.35 5.63
C ALA A 93 9.64 -5.42 6.46
N ASN A 94 9.31 -5.82 7.66
CA ASN A 94 8.70 -4.94 8.65
C ASN A 94 9.52 -3.66 8.80
N GLY A 95 8.87 -2.49 8.76
CA GLY A 95 9.52 -1.19 8.85
C GLY A 95 10.15 -0.66 7.54
N SER A 96 10.04 -1.39 6.41
CA SER A 96 10.59 -0.91 5.13
C SER A 96 10.05 0.45 4.69
N GLY A 97 8.87 0.83 5.16
CA GLY A 97 8.24 2.13 4.88
C GLY A 97 8.76 3.30 5.72
N ALA A 98 9.93 3.19 6.35
CA ALA A 98 10.53 4.27 7.11
C ALA A 98 10.68 5.54 6.26
N GLN A 99 10.46 6.72 6.86
CA GLN A 99 10.43 8.01 6.16
C GLN A 99 11.77 8.36 5.50
N ASP A 100 12.87 7.89 6.06
CA ASP A 100 14.23 8.12 5.53
C ASP A 100 14.60 7.18 4.37
N GLY A 101 13.71 6.23 4.02
CA GLY A 101 13.92 5.25 2.96
C GLY A 101 14.93 4.15 3.28
N SER A 102 15.47 4.12 4.50
CA SER A 102 16.56 3.19 4.88
C SER A 102 16.17 1.71 4.81
N GLY A 103 14.87 1.41 4.85
CA GLY A 103 14.34 0.04 4.77
C GLY A 103 13.97 -0.42 3.36
N LEU A 104 14.08 0.44 2.35
CA LEU A 104 13.71 0.08 0.98
C LEU A 104 14.83 -0.73 0.29
N PRO A 105 14.46 -1.66 -0.61
CA PRO A 105 15.42 -2.29 -1.50
C PRO A 105 16.12 -1.27 -2.42
N ASP A 106 17.35 -1.56 -2.81
CA ASP A 106 18.10 -0.75 -3.76
C ASP A 106 17.28 -0.52 -5.04
N GLY A 107 17.16 0.74 -5.46
CA GLY A 107 16.42 1.16 -6.65
C GLY A 107 14.94 1.48 -6.39
N ALA A 108 14.34 0.96 -5.34
CA ALA A 108 12.97 1.28 -4.97
C ALA A 108 12.86 2.71 -4.41
N LYS A 109 11.73 3.35 -4.69
CA LYS A 109 11.41 4.72 -4.27
C LYS A 109 10.06 4.76 -3.59
N GLN A 110 9.84 5.75 -2.74
CA GLN A 110 8.52 5.95 -2.13
C GLN A 110 8.04 7.39 -2.25
N LEU A 111 6.73 7.55 -2.35
CA LEU A 111 6.08 8.84 -2.45
C LEU A 111 5.66 9.37 -1.08
N LYS A 112 5.22 10.63 -1.08
CA LYS A 112 4.45 11.19 0.03
C LYS A 112 3.08 10.54 0.10
N ASN A 113 2.66 10.16 1.30
CA ASN A 113 1.30 9.78 1.61
C ASN A 113 0.36 11.00 1.64
N ASP A 114 -0.93 10.80 1.85
CA ASP A 114 -1.90 11.91 1.82
C ASP A 114 -1.81 12.86 3.04
N ALA A 115 -1.01 12.53 4.06
CA ALA A 115 -0.62 13.48 5.11
C ALA A 115 0.59 14.35 4.71
N GLY A 116 1.16 14.15 3.52
CA GLY A 116 2.32 14.90 3.03
C GLY A 116 3.67 14.40 3.54
N LEU A 117 3.70 13.23 4.19
CA LEU A 117 4.91 12.60 4.73
C LEU A 117 5.40 11.51 3.77
N VAL A 118 6.71 11.40 3.58
CA VAL A 118 7.30 10.30 2.82
C VAL A 118 7.17 9.01 3.64
N GLY A 119 6.84 7.90 2.96
CA GLY A 119 6.78 6.58 3.58
C GLY A 119 5.41 6.18 4.12
N TYR A 120 5.42 5.15 4.96
CA TYR A 120 4.20 4.59 5.54
C TYR A 120 3.66 5.46 6.66
N LEU A 121 2.36 5.69 6.65
CA LEU A 121 1.58 6.25 7.75
C LEU A 121 0.59 5.19 8.23
N GLY A 122 0.57 4.92 9.52
CA GLY A 122 -0.29 3.92 10.12
C GLY A 122 -1.77 4.30 10.12
N ALA A 123 -2.60 3.34 10.48
CA ALA A 123 -4.05 3.49 10.55
C ALA A 123 -4.48 4.49 11.64
N ALA A 124 -5.39 5.41 11.31
CA ALA A 124 -5.97 6.33 12.26
C ALA A 124 -7.40 6.73 11.85
N PRO A 125 -8.35 5.79 11.78
CA PRO A 125 -9.73 6.14 11.47
C PRO A 125 -10.30 6.99 12.61
N PRO A 126 -11.24 7.92 12.34
CA PRO A 126 -11.86 8.70 13.41
C PRO A 126 -12.56 7.79 14.42
N PRO A 127 -12.47 8.08 15.74
CA PRO A 127 -13.15 7.30 16.77
C PRO A 127 -14.64 7.14 16.47
N GLY A 128 -15.14 5.89 16.58
CA GLY A 128 -16.56 5.58 16.35
C GLY A 128 -17.00 5.60 14.87
N HIS A 129 -16.08 5.77 13.91
CA HIS A 129 -16.43 5.73 12.48
C HIS A 129 -16.66 4.29 11.97
N GLY A 130 -16.27 3.31 12.76
CA GLY A 130 -16.29 1.89 12.41
C GLY A 130 -15.00 1.42 11.73
N PRO A 131 -14.93 0.14 11.35
CA PRO A 131 -13.71 -0.43 10.79
C PRO A 131 -13.42 0.08 9.38
N HIS A 132 -12.21 0.59 9.16
CA HIS A 132 -11.64 0.92 7.86
C HIS A 132 -10.81 -0.22 7.29
N ARG A 133 -10.77 -0.34 5.96
CA ARG A 133 -9.95 -1.32 5.23
C ARG A 133 -8.63 -0.68 4.81
N TYR A 134 -7.54 -1.38 5.10
CA TYR A 134 -6.21 -0.96 4.66
C TYR A 134 -5.75 -1.90 3.55
N MET A 135 -5.97 -1.47 2.29
CA MET A 135 -5.76 -2.30 1.12
C MET A 135 -4.29 -2.28 0.71
N PHE A 136 -3.51 -3.24 1.21
CA PHE A 136 -2.15 -3.47 0.72
C PHE A 136 -2.22 -4.19 -0.62
N ALA A 137 -1.77 -3.53 -1.68
CA ALA A 137 -1.74 -4.06 -3.02
C ALA A 137 -0.31 -4.14 -3.55
N ILE A 138 0.06 -5.31 -4.05
CA ILE A 138 1.30 -5.53 -4.78
C ILE A 138 0.94 -5.56 -6.27
N HIS A 139 1.51 -4.65 -7.05
CA HIS A 139 1.31 -4.53 -8.49
C HIS A 139 2.53 -5.08 -9.22
N ALA A 140 2.34 -6.07 -10.09
CA ALA A 140 3.36 -6.55 -11.02
C ALA A 140 3.29 -5.70 -12.29
N LEU A 141 4.38 -5.02 -12.64
CA LEU A 141 4.44 -4.07 -13.74
C LEU A 141 5.29 -4.61 -14.90
N ASN A 142 4.90 -4.29 -16.13
CA ASN A 142 5.65 -4.65 -17.35
C ASN A 142 6.64 -3.56 -17.79
N VAL A 143 7.01 -2.67 -16.90
CA VAL A 143 8.04 -1.65 -17.08
C VAL A 143 9.03 -1.71 -15.93
N GLU A 144 10.30 -1.45 -16.21
CA GLU A 144 11.35 -1.43 -15.19
C GLU A 144 11.21 -0.22 -14.27
N ASN A 145 10.91 0.94 -14.83
CA ASN A 145 10.73 2.17 -14.10
C ASN A 145 9.45 2.88 -14.56
N LEU A 146 8.69 3.41 -13.61
CA LEU A 146 7.58 4.30 -13.92
C LEU A 146 8.11 5.68 -14.35
N PRO A 147 7.50 6.33 -15.36
CA PRO A 147 7.94 7.63 -15.86
C PRO A 147 7.48 8.78 -14.93
N ILE A 148 7.77 8.66 -13.64
CA ILE A 148 7.40 9.62 -12.59
C ILE A 148 8.63 9.97 -11.73
N ASN A 149 8.51 11.04 -10.96
CA ASN A 149 9.47 11.41 -9.92
C ASN A 149 8.81 11.35 -8.53
N GLU A 150 9.57 11.56 -7.48
CA GLU A 150 9.11 11.45 -6.09
C GLU A 150 8.21 12.61 -5.63
N GLU A 151 8.00 13.62 -6.47
CA GLU A 151 7.14 14.77 -6.14
C GLU A 151 5.68 14.59 -6.61
N VAL A 152 5.37 13.53 -7.36
CA VAL A 152 4.01 13.28 -7.82
C VAL A 152 3.13 12.73 -6.68
N SER A 153 1.82 12.89 -6.81
CA SER A 153 0.86 12.29 -5.88
C SER A 153 0.70 10.78 -6.13
N ALA A 154 0.19 10.06 -5.12
CA ALA A 154 -0.19 8.66 -5.25
C ALA A 154 -1.19 8.43 -6.41
N ALA A 155 -2.10 9.39 -6.66
CA ALA A 155 -3.04 9.32 -7.77
C ALA A 155 -2.35 9.35 -9.14
N ILE A 156 -1.31 10.18 -9.30
CA ILE A 156 -0.50 10.22 -10.54
C ILE A 156 0.31 8.92 -10.70
N CYS A 157 0.84 8.37 -9.62
CA CYS A 157 1.48 7.05 -9.66
C CYS A 157 0.48 5.98 -10.13
N GLY A 158 -0.71 5.94 -9.54
CA GLY A 158 -1.80 5.03 -9.94
C GLY A 158 -2.18 5.19 -11.42
N PHE A 159 -2.24 6.41 -11.94
CA PHE A 159 -2.49 6.67 -13.35
C PHE A 159 -1.40 6.07 -14.26
N ASN A 160 -0.12 6.19 -13.87
CA ASN A 160 0.98 5.59 -14.62
C ASN A 160 1.02 4.06 -14.52
N MET A 161 0.54 3.49 -13.41
CA MET A 161 0.38 2.05 -13.25
C MET A 161 -0.78 1.47 -14.06
N PHE A 162 -1.79 2.26 -14.44
CA PHE A 162 -3.01 1.80 -15.09
C PHE A 162 -2.77 0.96 -16.34
N GLY A 163 -1.85 1.40 -17.21
CA GLY A 163 -1.54 0.69 -18.47
C GLY A 163 -0.38 -0.31 -18.35
N THR A 164 0.30 -0.37 -17.21
CA THR A 164 1.51 -1.17 -17.02
C THR A 164 1.35 -2.32 -16.03
N THR A 165 0.28 -2.30 -15.22
CA THR A 165 -0.03 -3.39 -14.28
C THR A 165 -0.53 -4.62 -15.04
N ILE A 166 0.21 -5.73 -14.93
CA ILE A 166 -0.10 -7.03 -15.56
C ILE A 166 -0.48 -8.10 -14.56
N GLY A 167 -0.42 -7.81 -13.27
CA GLY A 167 -0.88 -8.67 -12.17
C GLY A 167 -1.06 -7.88 -10.90
N ARG A 168 -1.92 -8.36 -9.98
CA ARG A 168 -2.15 -7.71 -8.67
C ARG A 168 -2.41 -8.75 -7.59
N ALA A 169 -1.79 -8.55 -6.41
CA ALA A 169 -2.08 -9.30 -5.21
C ALA A 169 -2.54 -8.35 -4.11
N LEU A 170 -3.42 -8.80 -3.22
CA LEU A 170 -4.03 -7.98 -2.17
C LEU A 170 -3.97 -8.70 -0.83
N ILE A 171 -3.75 -7.93 0.25
CA ILE A 171 -4.06 -8.28 1.64
C ILE A 171 -4.78 -7.07 2.23
N VAL A 172 -5.94 -7.29 2.84
CA VAL A 172 -6.81 -6.20 3.31
C VAL A 172 -7.14 -6.39 4.80
N PRO A 173 -6.22 -6.06 5.71
CA PRO A 173 -6.54 -5.94 7.13
C PRO A 173 -7.50 -4.78 7.37
N ILE A 174 -8.08 -4.75 8.57
CA ILE A 174 -8.96 -3.68 9.02
C ILE A 174 -8.40 -3.02 10.28
N TYR A 175 -8.87 -1.80 10.58
CA TYR A 175 -8.65 -1.17 11.88
C TYR A 175 -9.83 -0.27 12.23
N GLU A 176 -10.15 -0.22 13.51
CA GLU A 176 -11.19 0.63 14.08
C GLU A 176 -10.64 1.29 15.34
N GLN A 177 -10.86 2.58 15.48
CA GLN A 177 -10.57 3.31 16.72
C GLN A 177 -11.86 3.47 17.51
N THR A 178 -11.89 2.90 18.71
CA THR A 178 -13.05 2.96 19.65
C THR A 178 -13.02 4.19 20.55
#